data_dbb48f317b915a0d4f306704e79172a0
#
_entry.id   dbb48f317b915a0d4f306704e79172a0
#
_cell.length_a   1.000
_cell.length_b   1.000
_cell.length_c   1.000
_cell.angle_alpha   90.00
_cell.angle_beta   90.00
_cell.angle_gamma   90.00
#
_symmetry.space_group_name_H-M   'P 1'
#
loop_
_entity.id
_entity.type
_entity.pdbx_description
1 polymer ?
#
loop_
_entity_poly.entity_id
_entity_poly.type
_entity_poly.pdbx_seq_one_letter_code
_entity_poly.pdbx_strand_id
1 'polypeptide(L)'
;RAGFAPNAEIGPSFYQAYYLVQEQLCTCLTRYEPGARRELDRVRDVLLEDLPPLCVSLVQRRDYTSAYIDLLRSYLMEVLGGAASLPPRRGRPAKPFYNFPVLSSTAAKPAAPVHPAPGTQLPFAGATNFRELGGYPADEGKTVRWGQIWRGVCTARLTDPADRARLDALGLRLILDLRSTAEAQAEPDYVPDGARLVQICALCGDDGHEISFAPGDIERMMHTAREGENILYRMYRQMLFGNKAFKELFRALEAGETPILFHCSAGKDRTGVAAMLILLALGASDETICADFVQTNVCRKAEIDALLAGHAEEIAADPSKRMRFCTQAGVDPGAAPYVLQVIREACGSAEEYLAREYGLTPARRMRLRRMYLE
;
A
#
# COMPACT_ATOMS: atom_id res chain seq x y z
N ARG A 1 31.51 -0.73 14.99
CA ARG A 1 30.96 -2.11 15.15
C ARG A 1 29.51 -1.98 15.57
N ALA A 2 28.58 -1.91 14.65
CA ALA A 2 27.17 -2.16 14.90
C ALA A 2 26.91 -3.62 14.50
N GLY A 3 26.89 -4.51 15.48
CA GLY A 3 26.51 -5.90 15.29
C GLY A 3 25.01 -5.92 14.99
N PHE A 4 24.62 -6.58 13.92
CA PHE A 4 23.23 -6.83 13.59
C PHE A 4 22.71 -7.88 14.58
N ALA A 5 21.84 -7.49 15.51
CA ALA A 5 21.14 -8.42 16.36
C ALA A 5 20.03 -9.11 15.52
N PRO A 6 19.87 -10.44 15.57
CA PRO A 6 18.88 -11.16 14.77
C PRO A 6 17.42 -10.81 15.07
N ASN A 7 17.16 -9.98 16.07
CA ASN A 7 15.84 -9.45 16.45
C ASN A 7 15.74 -7.93 16.31
N ALA A 8 16.60 -7.31 15.49
CA ALA A 8 16.41 -5.90 15.19
C ALA A 8 15.09 -5.77 14.45
N GLU A 9 14.12 -5.09 15.06
CA GLU A 9 12.88 -4.66 14.44
C GLU A 9 13.22 -4.07 13.06
N ILE A 10 12.51 -4.55 12.02
CA ILE A 10 12.58 -3.97 10.68
C ILE A 10 11.86 -2.62 10.79
N GLY A 11 12.56 -1.65 11.32
CA GLY A 11 12.07 -0.30 11.54
C GLY A 11 12.13 0.54 10.26
N PRO A 12 11.93 1.85 10.38
CA PRO A 12 11.92 2.82 9.26
C PRO A 12 13.11 2.71 8.31
N SER A 13 14.23 2.13 8.75
CA SER A 13 15.45 1.92 7.97
C SER A 13 15.26 1.07 6.70
N PHE A 14 14.30 0.13 6.66
CA PHE A 14 14.04 -0.67 5.45
C PHE A 14 13.40 0.18 4.35
N TYR A 15 12.47 1.04 4.72
CA TYR A 15 11.82 1.95 3.77
C TYR A 15 12.75 3.08 3.33
N GLN A 16 13.63 3.55 4.21
CA GLN A 16 14.71 4.46 3.84
C GLN A 16 15.69 3.80 2.86
N ALA A 17 16.01 2.52 3.04
CA ALA A 17 16.85 1.78 2.10
C ALA A 17 16.20 1.64 0.72
N TYR A 18 14.88 1.42 0.64
CA TYR A 18 14.15 1.39 -0.62
C TYR A 18 14.26 2.72 -1.39
N TYR A 19 14.08 3.86 -0.71
CA TYR A 19 14.25 5.19 -1.32
C TYR A 19 15.70 5.48 -1.68
N LEU A 20 16.64 5.11 -0.83
CA LEU A 20 18.06 5.29 -1.10
C LEU A 20 18.51 4.48 -2.33
N VAL A 21 17.92 3.31 -2.56
CA VAL A 21 18.15 2.53 -3.79
C VAL A 21 17.51 3.20 -5.00
N GLN A 22 16.27 3.72 -4.89
CA GLN A 22 15.64 4.50 -5.97
C GLN A 22 16.40 5.78 -6.31
N GLU A 23 17.04 6.40 -5.30
CA GLU A 23 17.79 7.65 -5.46
C GLU A 23 19.25 7.44 -5.87
N GLN A 24 19.69 6.21 -6.13
CA GLN A 24 21.13 5.87 -6.33
C GLN A 24 22.01 6.23 -5.12
N LEU A 25 21.43 6.51 -3.96
CA LEU A 25 22.09 6.83 -2.70
C LEU A 25 22.19 5.59 -1.82
N CYS A 26 22.84 4.54 -2.33
CA CYS A 26 23.01 3.30 -1.58
C CYS A 26 24.05 3.49 -0.46
N THR A 27 23.63 3.95 0.71
CA THR A 27 24.49 4.04 1.90
C THR A 27 24.13 3.05 3.01
N CYS A 28 23.06 2.27 2.86
CA CYS A 28 22.77 1.17 3.78
C CYS A 28 23.53 -0.09 3.39
N LEU A 29 24.83 -0.03 3.56
CA LEU A 29 25.72 -1.14 3.26
C LEU A 29 26.18 -1.76 4.56
N THR A 30 25.61 -2.88 4.89
CA THR A 30 26.19 -3.75 5.90
C THR A 30 27.44 -4.39 5.31
N ARG A 31 28.61 -4.10 5.86
CA ARG A 31 29.83 -4.85 5.58
C ARG A 31 29.60 -6.30 5.99
N TYR A 32 29.63 -7.19 5.01
CA TYR A 32 29.58 -8.62 5.23
C TYR A 32 30.97 -9.13 5.58
N GLU A 33 31.13 -9.80 6.73
CA GLU A 33 32.32 -10.59 7.06
C GLU A 33 32.09 -12.05 6.63
N PRO A 34 33.00 -12.65 5.80
CA PRO A 34 32.85 -14.02 5.34
C PRO A 34 33.06 -15.03 6.46
N GLY A 35 32.15 -15.24 7.32
CA GLY A 35 32.26 -16.19 8.45
C GLY A 35 30.97 -16.38 9.23
N ALA A 36 30.01 -15.48 9.08
CA ALA A 36 28.76 -15.49 9.83
C ALA A 36 27.68 -16.42 9.24
N ARG A 37 28.07 -17.46 8.51
CA ARG A 37 27.17 -18.29 7.66
C ARG A 37 26.27 -19.28 8.42
N ARG A 38 26.17 -19.29 9.72
CA ARG A 38 25.58 -20.45 10.42
C ARG A 38 24.07 -20.50 10.52
N GLU A 39 23.29 -19.44 10.17
CA GLU A 39 21.84 -19.46 10.38
C GLU A 39 20.98 -18.94 9.20
N LEU A 40 21.55 -18.61 8.06
CA LEU A 40 20.79 -18.08 6.93
C LEU A 40 20.74 -19.07 5.76
N ASP A 41 19.61 -19.70 5.55
CA ASP A 41 19.43 -20.75 4.52
C ASP A 41 19.57 -20.28 3.06
N ARG A 42 19.52 -18.99 2.78
CA ARG A 42 19.76 -18.40 1.44
C ARG A 42 20.22 -16.94 1.55
N VAL A 43 21.50 -16.73 1.42
CA VAL A 43 22.08 -15.42 1.09
C VAL A 43 22.37 -15.43 -0.41
N ARG A 44 21.91 -14.42 -1.15
CA ARG A 44 22.30 -14.19 -2.54
C ARG A 44 23.07 -12.89 -2.61
N ASP A 45 24.32 -12.99 -3.00
CA ASP A 45 25.18 -11.84 -3.22
C ASP A 45 25.02 -11.33 -4.66
N VAL A 46 24.81 -10.04 -4.80
CA VAL A 46 24.86 -9.34 -6.09
C VAL A 46 26.17 -8.54 -6.10
N LEU A 47 27.08 -8.90 -6.99
CA LEU A 47 28.32 -8.17 -7.21
C LEU A 47 28.05 -6.98 -8.14
N LEU A 48 28.40 -5.78 -7.69
CA LEU A 48 28.36 -4.55 -8.47
C LEU A 48 29.78 -4.26 -8.97
N GLU A 49 30.04 -4.46 -10.27
CA GLU A 49 31.39 -4.45 -10.83
C GLU A 49 32.08 -3.07 -10.83
N ASP A 50 31.34 -1.97 -10.74
CA ASP A 50 31.88 -0.59 -10.83
C ASP A 50 31.94 0.16 -9.50
N LEU A 51 31.69 -0.49 -8.39
CA LEU A 51 31.84 0.10 -7.05
C LEU A 51 32.94 -0.64 -6.28
N PRO A 52 33.69 0.05 -5.38
CA PRO A 52 34.60 -0.65 -4.49
C PRO A 52 33.85 -1.75 -3.77
N PRO A 53 34.44 -2.94 -3.50
CA PRO A 53 33.72 -4.21 -3.27
C PRO A 53 32.61 -4.09 -2.25
N LEU A 54 31.43 -3.88 -2.76
CA LEU A 54 30.18 -3.70 -2.05
C LEU A 54 29.27 -4.88 -2.42
N CYS A 55 29.13 -5.81 -1.49
CA CYS A 55 28.16 -6.89 -1.63
C CYS A 55 26.84 -6.46 -1.06
N VAL A 56 25.79 -6.38 -1.88
CA VAL A 56 24.41 -6.27 -1.41
C VAL A 56 23.87 -7.68 -1.24
N SER A 57 23.70 -8.13 -0.01
CA SER A 57 23.15 -9.45 0.28
C SER A 57 21.65 -9.33 0.54
N LEU A 58 20.85 -9.94 -0.33
CA LEU A 58 19.40 -10.08 -0.15
C LEU A 58 19.16 -11.34 0.69
N VAL A 59 18.80 -11.14 1.96
CA VAL A 59 18.46 -12.22 2.89
C VAL A 59 16.96 -12.46 2.86
N GLN A 60 16.55 -13.64 2.41
CA GLN A 60 15.16 -14.05 2.38
C GLN A 60 14.94 -15.25 3.31
N ARG A 61 13.96 -15.18 4.20
CA ARG A 61 13.53 -16.36 4.96
C ARG A 61 12.92 -17.40 4.03
N ARG A 62 13.07 -18.67 4.37
CA ARG A 62 12.73 -19.81 3.50
C ARG A 62 11.24 -19.92 3.17
N ASP A 63 10.42 -19.37 4.06
CA ASP A 63 8.96 -19.38 4.07
C ASP A 63 8.31 -18.05 3.66
N TYR A 64 9.14 -17.06 3.26
CA TYR A 64 8.66 -15.73 2.92
C TYR A 64 8.83 -15.43 1.42
N THR A 65 7.73 -15.49 0.68
CA THR A 65 7.63 -14.97 -0.69
C THR A 65 6.81 -13.69 -0.65
N SER A 66 7.45 -12.55 -0.75
CA SER A 66 6.78 -11.26 -0.82
C SER A 66 6.90 -10.73 -2.24
N ALA A 67 5.79 -10.30 -2.83
CA ALA A 67 5.76 -9.55 -4.09
C ALA A 67 6.72 -8.35 -4.07
N TYR A 68 7.04 -7.87 -2.88
CA TYR A 68 7.97 -6.78 -2.63
C TYR A 68 9.43 -7.15 -2.91
N ILE A 69 9.83 -8.37 -2.56
CA ILE A 69 11.19 -8.87 -2.86
C ILE A 69 11.35 -9.07 -4.36
N ASP A 70 10.31 -9.54 -5.04
CA ASP A 70 10.34 -9.71 -6.49
C ASP A 70 10.32 -8.36 -7.21
N LEU A 71 9.61 -7.36 -6.68
CA LEU A 71 9.63 -5.98 -7.19
C LEU A 71 11.00 -5.33 -6.99
N LEU A 72 11.57 -5.43 -5.79
CA LEU A 72 12.92 -4.95 -5.48
C LEU A 72 13.96 -5.63 -6.36
N ARG A 73 13.81 -6.94 -6.58
CA ARG A 73 14.67 -7.73 -7.45
C ARG A 73 14.57 -7.28 -8.91
N SER A 74 13.34 -7.08 -9.43
CA SER A 74 13.12 -6.60 -10.79
C SER A 74 13.71 -5.21 -10.98
N TYR A 75 13.52 -4.33 -10.02
CA TYR A 75 14.07 -2.99 -10.01
C TYR A 75 15.61 -2.98 -9.95
N LEU A 76 16.22 -3.79 -9.08
CA LEU A 76 17.67 -3.92 -9.01
C LEU A 76 18.25 -4.47 -10.31
N MET A 77 17.57 -5.41 -10.96
CA MET A 77 18.00 -5.95 -12.27
C MET A 77 17.87 -4.92 -13.39
N GLU A 78 16.86 -4.06 -13.35
CA GLU A 78 16.64 -2.97 -14.32
C GLU A 78 17.68 -1.86 -14.14
N VAL A 79 17.91 -1.41 -12.90
CA VAL A 79 18.85 -0.32 -12.58
C VAL A 79 20.31 -0.73 -12.78
N LEU A 80 20.65 -1.98 -12.51
CA LEU A 80 22.02 -2.51 -12.61
C LEU A 80 22.36 -3.06 -14.02
N GLY A 81 21.52 -2.79 -15.03
CA GLY A 81 21.84 -3.06 -16.42
C GLY A 81 22.00 -4.53 -16.80
N GLY A 82 21.36 -5.45 -16.10
CA GLY A 82 21.31 -6.86 -16.50
C GLY A 82 22.61 -7.66 -16.36
N ALA A 83 23.65 -7.12 -15.74
CA ALA A 83 24.98 -7.76 -15.61
C ALA A 83 25.08 -8.82 -14.49
N ALA A 84 23.96 -9.35 -13.99
CA ALA A 84 23.98 -10.41 -12.98
C ALA A 84 23.84 -11.79 -13.62
N SER A 85 24.94 -12.43 -13.97
CA SER A 85 24.95 -13.87 -14.32
C SER A 85 24.72 -14.69 -13.06
N LEU A 86 23.57 -15.37 -12.97
CA LEU A 86 23.29 -16.32 -11.89
C LEU A 86 24.11 -17.61 -12.12
N PRO A 87 24.84 -18.12 -11.13
CA PRO A 87 25.50 -19.41 -11.27
C PRO A 87 24.46 -20.53 -11.43
N PRO A 88 24.74 -21.59 -12.24
CA PRO A 88 23.81 -22.64 -12.52
C PRO A 88 23.41 -23.40 -11.25
N ARG A 89 22.11 -23.73 -11.13
CA ARG A 89 21.56 -24.57 -10.05
C ARG A 89 22.27 -25.93 -10.04
N ARG A 90 23.04 -26.23 -9.00
CA ARG A 90 23.42 -27.62 -8.73
C ARG A 90 22.19 -28.32 -8.15
N GLY A 91 21.60 -29.22 -8.96
CA GLY A 91 20.47 -30.04 -8.59
C GLY A 91 20.83 -31.01 -7.46
N ARG A 92 20.04 -31.05 -6.40
CA ARG A 92 19.95 -32.24 -5.54
C ARG A 92 18.96 -33.22 -6.18
N PRO A 93 19.23 -34.53 -6.13
CA PRO A 93 18.31 -35.53 -6.71
C PRO A 93 16.96 -35.48 -5.95
N ALA A 94 15.88 -35.48 -6.73
CA ALA A 94 14.52 -35.58 -6.21
C ALA A 94 14.33 -36.92 -5.48
N LYS A 95 13.74 -36.88 -4.28
CA LYS A 95 13.27 -38.10 -3.61
C LYS A 95 12.09 -38.69 -4.40
N PRO A 96 11.97 -40.02 -4.51
CA PRO A 96 10.89 -40.63 -5.27
C PRO A 96 9.53 -40.30 -4.62
N PHE A 97 8.59 -39.82 -5.43
CA PHE A 97 7.19 -39.70 -5.06
C PHE A 97 6.54 -41.10 -4.99
N TYR A 98 5.90 -41.39 -3.87
CA TYR A 98 5.05 -42.55 -3.77
C TYR A 98 3.76 -42.28 -4.57
N ASN A 99 3.50 -43.15 -5.58
CA ASN A 99 2.24 -43.17 -6.32
C ASN A 99 1.14 -43.77 -5.45
N PHE A 100 0.18 -42.98 -5.03
CA PHE A 100 -1.11 -43.47 -4.58
C PHE A 100 -2.06 -43.54 -5.79
N PRO A 101 -2.86 -44.59 -5.95
CA PRO A 101 -3.82 -44.64 -7.04
C PRO A 101 -4.91 -43.58 -6.83
N VAL A 102 -4.99 -42.66 -7.78
CA VAL A 102 -6.06 -41.66 -7.82
C VAL A 102 -7.31 -42.35 -8.34
N LEU A 103 -8.32 -42.52 -7.50
CA LEU A 103 -9.68 -42.85 -7.94
C LEU A 103 -10.20 -41.65 -8.76
N SER A 104 -10.32 -41.89 -10.06
CA SER A 104 -10.82 -40.89 -11.01
C SER A 104 -12.31 -40.64 -10.80
N SER A 105 -12.61 -39.55 -10.13
CA SER A 105 -13.92 -38.92 -10.21
C SER A 105 -13.87 -37.88 -11.34
N THR A 106 -14.43 -38.22 -12.48
CA THR A 106 -14.54 -37.34 -13.66
C THR A 106 -15.71 -36.38 -13.51
N ALA A 107 -15.56 -35.39 -12.67
CA ALA A 107 -16.27 -34.12 -12.81
C ALA A 107 -15.21 -33.03 -12.72
N ALA A 108 -14.87 -32.43 -13.84
CA ALA A 108 -13.93 -31.30 -13.89
C ALA A 108 -14.52 -30.20 -13.01
N LYS A 109 -13.84 -29.93 -11.86
CA LYS A 109 -14.12 -28.76 -11.04
C LYS A 109 -13.88 -27.55 -11.95
N PRO A 110 -14.84 -26.61 -12.08
CA PRO A 110 -14.59 -25.44 -12.88
C PRO A 110 -13.28 -24.79 -12.41
N ALA A 111 -12.42 -24.45 -13.35
CA ALA A 111 -11.15 -23.78 -13.04
C ALA A 111 -11.45 -22.54 -12.19
N ALA A 112 -10.74 -22.41 -11.09
CA ALA A 112 -10.87 -21.21 -10.26
C ALA A 112 -10.60 -19.98 -11.14
N PRO A 113 -11.36 -18.88 -10.97
CA PRO A 113 -11.13 -17.68 -11.74
C PRO A 113 -9.68 -17.23 -11.56
N VAL A 114 -9.02 -16.93 -12.68
CA VAL A 114 -7.63 -16.42 -12.66
C VAL A 114 -7.72 -14.92 -12.31
N HIS A 115 -7.41 -14.60 -11.07
CA HIS A 115 -7.34 -13.21 -10.62
C HIS A 115 -5.95 -12.61 -10.93
N PRO A 116 -5.84 -11.30 -11.14
CA PRO A 116 -4.55 -10.62 -11.25
C PRO A 116 -3.79 -10.68 -9.91
N ALA A 117 -2.54 -10.22 -9.88
CA ALA A 117 -1.83 -10.04 -8.63
C ALA A 117 -2.54 -8.98 -7.74
N PRO A 118 -2.55 -9.16 -6.40
CA PRO A 118 -3.12 -8.16 -5.48
C PRO A 118 -2.55 -6.76 -5.75
N GLY A 119 -3.39 -5.73 -5.69
CA GLY A 119 -2.98 -4.36 -5.94
C GLY A 119 -2.80 -3.98 -7.42
N THR A 120 -3.07 -4.87 -8.37
CA THR A 120 -3.09 -4.55 -9.80
C THR A 120 -4.18 -3.51 -10.07
N GLN A 121 -3.78 -2.40 -10.72
CA GLN A 121 -4.76 -1.38 -11.06
C GLN A 121 -5.63 -1.77 -12.25
N LEU A 122 -6.88 -1.31 -12.25
CA LEU A 122 -7.75 -1.42 -13.40
C LEU A 122 -7.28 -0.48 -14.53
N PRO A 123 -7.39 -0.91 -15.79
CA PRO A 123 -6.92 -0.14 -16.95
C PRO A 123 -7.94 0.94 -17.35
N PHE A 124 -8.12 1.97 -16.51
CA PHE A 124 -8.84 3.18 -16.86
C PHE A 124 -7.93 4.13 -17.65
N ALA A 125 -8.46 4.75 -18.68
CA ALA A 125 -7.73 5.76 -19.45
C ALA A 125 -7.62 7.09 -18.70
N GLY A 126 -8.69 7.50 -18.00
CA GLY A 126 -8.77 8.75 -17.28
C GLY A 126 -8.35 8.70 -15.80
N ALA A 127 -8.03 7.52 -15.26
CA ALA A 127 -7.76 7.36 -13.84
C ALA A 127 -6.66 6.35 -13.58
N THR A 128 -5.67 6.76 -12.78
CA THR A 128 -4.64 5.88 -12.23
C THR A 128 -4.96 5.50 -10.79
N ASN A 129 -4.25 4.52 -10.24
CA ASN A 129 -4.37 4.11 -8.84
C ASN A 129 -5.75 3.53 -8.44
N PHE A 130 -6.56 3.12 -9.41
CA PHE A 130 -7.85 2.46 -9.16
C PHE A 130 -7.64 0.94 -9.09
N ARG A 131 -7.90 0.33 -7.96
CA ARG A 131 -7.65 -1.09 -7.69
C ARG A 131 -8.54 -1.63 -6.59
N GLU A 132 -8.54 -2.94 -6.40
CA GLU A 132 -9.25 -3.58 -5.30
C GLU A 132 -8.30 -4.07 -4.21
N LEU A 133 -8.87 -4.38 -3.04
CA LEU A 133 -8.16 -5.02 -1.94
C LEU A 133 -8.23 -6.56 -2.00
N GLY A 134 -8.88 -7.11 -3.01
CA GLY A 134 -8.96 -8.56 -3.23
C GLY A 134 -7.57 -9.21 -3.37
N GLY A 135 -7.44 -10.44 -2.87
CA GLY A 135 -6.23 -11.24 -2.94
C GLY A 135 -5.12 -10.91 -1.95
N TYR A 136 -5.18 -9.78 -1.23
CA TYR A 136 -4.18 -9.48 -0.20
C TYR A 136 -4.23 -10.52 0.92
N PRO A 137 -3.05 -11.04 1.37
CA PRO A 137 -2.97 -11.94 2.51
C PRO A 137 -3.53 -11.29 3.78
N ALA A 138 -4.30 -12.04 4.54
CA ALA A 138 -4.92 -11.62 5.78
C ALA A 138 -4.85 -12.73 6.83
N ASP A 139 -5.76 -12.72 7.80
CA ASP A 139 -5.76 -13.62 8.94
C ASP A 139 -5.85 -15.11 8.55
N GLU A 140 -5.17 -15.97 9.33
CA GLU A 140 -5.22 -17.44 9.23
C GLU A 140 -4.86 -18.02 7.84
N GLY A 141 -4.02 -17.32 7.07
CA GLY A 141 -3.60 -17.75 5.74
C GLY A 141 -4.67 -17.57 4.66
N LYS A 142 -5.73 -16.86 4.96
CA LYS A 142 -6.78 -16.44 4.03
C LYS A 142 -6.38 -15.20 3.27
N THR A 143 -7.14 -14.90 2.21
CA THR A 143 -7.00 -13.68 1.43
C THR A 143 -8.28 -12.86 1.46
N VAL A 144 -8.15 -11.57 1.19
CA VAL A 144 -9.32 -10.70 1.02
C VAL A 144 -10.08 -11.13 -0.23
N ARG A 145 -11.41 -11.25 -0.13
CA ARG A 145 -12.28 -11.65 -1.25
C ARG A 145 -12.22 -10.65 -2.38
N TRP A 146 -12.16 -11.18 -3.60
CA TRP A 146 -12.20 -10.38 -4.81
C TRP A 146 -13.57 -9.78 -5.10
N GLY A 147 -13.56 -8.63 -5.80
CA GLY A 147 -14.79 -7.98 -6.28
C GLY A 147 -15.61 -7.26 -5.20
N GLN A 148 -15.10 -7.09 -3.98
CA GLN A 148 -15.88 -6.54 -2.86
C GLN A 148 -15.46 -5.13 -2.43
N ILE A 149 -14.17 -4.82 -2.44
CA ILE A 149 -13.63 -3.61 -1.80
C ILE A 149 -12.66 -2.92 -2.75
N TRP A 150 -13.10 -1.81 -3.30
CA TRP A 150 -12.39 -1.02 -4.31
C TRP A 150 -11.88 0.30 -3.73
N ARG A 151 -10.71 0.72 -4.18
CA ARG A 151 -10.14 2.03 -3.85
C ARG A 151 -9.70 2.74 -5.13
N GLY A 152 -9.81 4.09 -5.16
CA GLY A 152 -9.46 4.81 -6.38
C GLY A 152 -9.33 6.31 -6.22
N VAL A 153 -9.18 6.98 -7.37
CA VAL A 153 -9.31 8.43 -7.53
C VAL A 153 -10.79 8.80 -7.62
N CYS A 154 -11.11 10.10 -7.58
CA CYS A 154 -12.48 10.55 -7.77
C CYS A 154 -13.01 10.13 -9.15
N THR A 155 -14.26 9.68 -9.17
CA THR A 155 -14.90 9.14 -10.37
C THR A 155 -15.27 10.23 -11.40
N ALA A 156 -15.22 11.50 -11.00
CA ALA A 156 -15.35 12.64 -11.91
C ALA A 156 -14.35 12.61 -13.08
N ARG A 157 -13.18 12.00 -12.85
CA ARG A 157 -12.12 11.87 -13.85
C ARG A 157 -12.41 10.83 -14.93
N LEU A 158 -13.39 9.97 -14.72
CA LEU A 158 -13.83 8.97 -15.68
C LEU A 158 -14.76 9.62 -16.73
N THR A 159 -14.17 10.40 -17.63
CA THR A 159 -14.92 11.13 -18.68
C THR A 159 -15.15 10.28 -19.91
N ASP A 160 -14.29 9.28 -20.17
CA ASP A 160 -14.43 8.35 -21.28
C ASP A 160 -15.61 7.40 -21.03
N PRO A 161 -16.53 7.23 -22.01
CA PRO A 161 -17.63 6.28 -21.90
C PRO A 161 -17.19 4.83 -21.63
N ALA A 162 -16.05 4.39 -22.14
CA ALA A 162 -15.52 3.06 -21.89
C ALA A 162 -15.05 2.90 -20.43
N ASP A 163 -14.49 3.96 -19.82
CA ASP A 163 -14.12 3.98 -18.41
C ASP A 163 -15.37 3.93 -17.52
N ARG A 164 -16.42 4.70 -17.85
CA ARG A 164 -17.69 4.64 -17.14
C ARG A 164 -18.35 3.27 -17.23
N ALA A 165 -18.41 2.68 -18.43
CA ALA A 165 -18.94 1.32 -18.61
C ALA A 165 -18.15 0.28 -17.78
N ARG A 166 -16.83 0.46 -17.64
CA ARG A 166 -16.00 -0.40 -16.78
C ARG A 166 -16.31 -0.21 -15.31
N LEU A 167 -16.55 1.03 -14.86
CA LEU A 167 -16.97 1.32 -13.50
C LEU A 167 -18.37 0.72 -13.22
N ASP A 168 -19.30 0.88 -14.14
CA ASP A 168 -20.66 0.33 -14.04
C ASP A 168 -20.64 -1.19 -13.91
N ALA A 169 -19.74 -1.86 -14.64
CA ALA A 169 -19.55 -3.31 -14.59
C ALA A 169 -19.05 -3.83 -13.22
N LEU A 170 -18.52 -2.97 -12.36
CA LEU A 170 -18.17 -3.37 -10.99
C LEU A 170 -19.39 -3.62 -10.10
N GLY A 171 -20.57 -3.18 -10.50
CA GLY A 171 -21.80 -3.36 -9.75
C GLY A 171 -21.78 -2.73 -8.36
N LEU A 172 -21.17 -1.55 -8.24
CA LEU A 172 -21.00 -0.86 -6.97
C LEU A 172 -22.34 -0.60 -6.28
N ARG A 173 -22.42 -0.86 -4.99
CA ARG A 173 -23.58 -0.52 -4.15
C ARG A 173 -23.38 0.78 -3.39
N LEU A 174 -22.13 1.09 -3.07
CA LEU A 174 -21.75 2.30 -2.33
C LEU A 174 -20.48 2.90 -2.90
N ILE A 175 -20.51 4.21 -3.10
CA ILE A 175 -19.32 5.04 -3.29
C ILE A 175 -19.18 5.92 -2.05
N LEU A 176 -18.06 5.82 -1.34
CA LEU A 176 -17.72 6.67 -0.21
C LEU A 176 -16.64 7.68 -0.65
N ASP A 177 -17.07 8.92 -0.83
CA ASP A 177 -16.18 10.03 -1.17
C ASP A 177 -15.60 10.65 0.11
N LEU A 178 -14.27 10.56 0.24
CA LEU A 178 -13.51 11.02 1.40
C LEU A 178 -13.02 12.48 1.25
N ARG A 179 -13.39 13.16 0.18
CA ARG A 179 -12.99 14.55 -0.09
C ARG A 179 -13.72 15.52 0.81
N SER A 180 -13.21 16.74 0.92
CA SER A 180 -13.95 17.84 1.50
C SER A 180 -15.18 18.19 0.66
N THR A 181 -16.15 18.83 1.28
CA THR A 181 -17.36 19.31 0.60
C THR A 181 -17.02 20.22 -0.58
N ALA A 182 -16.01 21.10 -0.41
CA ALA A 182 -15.55 22.00 -1.47
C ALA A 182 -14.94 21.23 -2.67
N GLU A 183 -14.11 20.21 -2.41
CA GLU A 183 -13.53 19.36 -3.47
C GLU A 183 -14.62 18.60 -4.23
N ALA A 184 -15.59 18.01 -3.52
CA ALA A 184 -16.66 17.23 -4.11
C ALA A 184 -17.63 18.10 -4.95
N GLN A 185 -17.87 19.34 -4.52
CA GLN A 185 -18.68 20.30 -5.30
C GLN A 185 -17.95 20.80 -6.54
N ALA A 186 -16.64 20.99 -6.48
CA ALA A 186 -15.83 21.44 -7.61
C ALA A 186 -15.70 20.37 -8.71
N GLU A 187 -15.60 19.11 -8.32
CA GLU A 187 -15.52 17.96 -9.23
C GLU A 187 -16.54 16.88 -8.81
N PRO A 188 -17.83 17.01 -9.18
CA PRO A 188 -18.86 16.04 -8.80
C PRO A 188 -18.60 14.66 -9.40
N ASP A 189 -18.74 13.61 -8.57
CA ASP A 189 -18.50 12.23 -9.01
C ASP A 189 -19.48 11.74 -10.05
N TYR A 190 -18.99 10.90 -10.97
CA TYR A 190 -19.85 10.02 -11.72
C TYR A 190 -20.32 8.86 -10.84
N VAL A 191 -21.63 8.66 -10.73
CA VAL A 191 -22.24 7.63 -9.90
C VAL A 191 -22.96 6.62 -10.81
N PRO A 192 -22.53 5.35 -10.84
CA PRO A 192 -23.23 4.27 -11.54
C PRO A 192 -24.67 4.11 -11.08
N ASP A 193 -25.55 3.70 -12.00
CA ASP A 193 -26.93 3.37 -11.64
C ASP A 193 -26.99 2.28 -10.55
N GLY A 194 -27.80 2.53 -9.54
CA GLY A 194 -27.95 1.64 -8.40
C GLY A 194 -26.89 1.80 -7.31
N ALA A 195 -25.85 2.58 -7.51
CA ALA A 195 -24.89 2.93 -6.47
C ALA A 195 -25.39 4.12 -5.63
N ARG A 196 -25.17 4.07 -4.34
CA ARG A 196 -25.38 5.19 -3.41
C ARG A 196 -24.07 5.95 -3.22
N LEU A 197 -24.09 7.26 -3.39
CA LEU A 197 -22.96 8.13 -3.07
C LEU A 197 -23.13 8.68 -1.64
N VAL A 198 -22.08 8.56 -0.85
CA VAL A 198 -21.96 9.19 0.47
C VAL A 198 -20.66 9.99 0.50
N GLN A 199 -20.77 11.29 0.74
CA GLN A 199 -19.60 12.17 0.87
C GLN A 199 -19.43 12.52 2.35
N ILE A 200 -18.25 12.22 2.90
CA ILE A 200 -17.83 12.58 4.26
C ILE A 200 -16.34 12.88 4.23
N CYS A 201 -15.96 14.09 4.60
CA CYS A 201 -14.55 14.49 4.64
C CYS A 201 -13.77 13.63 5.65
N ALA A 202 -12.69 12.99 5.18
CA ALA A 202 -11.83 12.17 6.02
C ALA A 202 -10.65 12.95 6.64
N LEU A 203 -10.49 14.22 6.31
CA LEU A 203 -9.43 15.06 6.87
C LEU A 203 -10.02 16.35 7.41
N CYS A 204 -10.12 16.43 8.74
CA CYS A 204 -10.58 17.61 9.45
C CYS A 204 -9.51 18.10 10.44
N GLY A 205 -9.46 19.40 10.68
CA GLY A 205 -8.68 19.99 11.76
C GLY A 205 -9.25 19.66 13.14
N ASP A 206 -8.51 20.01 14.17
CA ASP A 206 -8.90 19.81 15.57
C ASP A 206 -10.17 20.63 15.93
N ASP A 207 -10.45 21.68 15.19
CA ASP A 207 -11.66 22.52 15.28
C ASP A 207 -12.87 21.96 14.48
N GLY A 208 -12.69 20.83 13.81
CA GLY A 208 -13.70 20.20 12.96
C GLY A 208 -13.81 20.81 11.56
N HIS A 209 -12.97 21.82 11.21
CA HIS A 209 -12.94 22.35 9.86
C HIS A 209 -12.43 21.31 8.86
N GLU A 210 -13.13 21.18 7.74
CA GLU A 210 -12.67 20.31 6.65
C GLU A 210 -11.40 20.85 6.01
N ILE A 211 -10.40 19.99 5.85
CA ILE A 211 -9.13 20.32 5.21
C ILE A 211 -9.13 19.75 3.80
N SER A 212 -8.96 20.63 2.81
CA SER A 212 -8.68 20.25 1.43
C SER A 212 -7.16 20.31 1.18
N PHE A 213 -6.73 19.81 0.01
CA PHE A 213 -5.34 20.00 -0.43
C PHE A 213 -5.16 21.31 -1.23
N ALA A 214 -6.10 22.27 -1.09
CA ALA A 214 -5.95 23.60 -1.68
C ALA A 214 -4.80 24.36 -1.01
N PRO A 215 -4.10 25.23 -1.76
CA PRO A 215 -2.94 25.97 -1.25
C PRO A 215 -3.22 26.70 0.07
N GLY A 216 -4.38 27.31 0.23
CA GLY A 216 -4.75 28.06 1.45
C GLY A 216 -4.91 27.16 2.68
N ASP A 217 -5.37 25.92 2.54
CA ASP A 217 -5.47 24.97 3.66
C ASP A 217 -4.08 24.45 4.06
N ILE A 218 -3.24 24.17 3.07
CA ILE A 218 -1.84 23.77 3.32
C ILE A 218 -1.08 24.91 4.01
N GLU A 219 -1.25 26.15 3.55
CA GLU A 219 -0.62 27.33 4.17
C GLU A 219 -1.07 27.50 5.63
N ARG A 220 -2.38 27.38 5.90
CA ARG A 220 -2.95 27.41 7.26
C ARG A 220 -2.35 26.34 8.16
N MET A 221 -2.21 25.12 7.64
CA MET A 221 -1.56 24.03 8.36
C MET A 221 -0.09 24.33 8.66
N MET A 222 0.64 24.90 7.69
CA MET A 222 2.04 25.32 7.89
C MET A 222 2.16 26.39 8.98
N HIS A 223 1.26 27.37 8.99
CA HIS A 223 1.26 28.42 10.02
C HIS A 223 0.96 27.91 11.43
N THR A 224 0.23 26.82 11.56
CA THR A 224 -0.11 26.20 12.85
C THR A 224 0.82 25.05 13.23
N ALA A 225 1.79 24.71 12.37
CA ALA A 225 2.77 23.67 12.63
C ALA A 225 3.76 24.07 13.72
N ARG A 226 4.15 23.10 14.55
CA ARG A 226 5.26 23.28 15.47
C ARG A 226 6.58 23.26 14.72
N GLU A 227 7.59 23.89 15.31
CA GLU A 227 8.93 23.85 14.73
C GLU A 227 9.41 22.41 14.56
N GLY A 228 9.85 22.06 13.34
CA GLY A 228 10.27 20.70 13.00
C GLY A 228 9.14 19.69 12.76
N GLU A 229 7.86 20.09 12.84
CA GLU A 229 6.74 19.19 12.58
C GLU A 229 6.59 18.91 11.09
N ASN A 230 6.51 17.62 10.74
CA ASN A 230 6.18 17.20 9.39
C ASN A 230 4.66 17.30 9.16
N ILE A 231 4.24 18.27 8.34
CA ILE A 231 2.83 18.54 8.04
C ILE A 231 2.11 17.32 7.48
N LEU A 232 2.76 16.56 6.59
CA LEU A 232 2.19 15.37 6.01
C LEU A 232 1.88 14.32 7.09
N TYR A 233 2.79 14.10 8.04
CA TYR A 233 2.60 13.16 9.14
C TYR A 233 1.54 13.64 10.13
N ARG A 234 1.46 14.95 10.38
CA ARG A 234 0.36 15.55 11.14
C ARG A 234 -0.99 15.25 10.48
N MET A 235 -1.12 15.42 9.16
CA MET A 235 -2.35 15.08 8.43
C MET A 235 -2.74 13.61 8.59
N TYR A 236 -1.79 12.69 8.48
CA TYR A 236 -2.08 11.26 8.72
C TYR A 236 -2.57 11.02 10.14
N ARG A 237 -1.93 11.61 11.14
CA ARG A 237 -2.36 11.49 12.54
C ARG A 237 -3.77 12.03 12.78
N GLN A 238 -4.12 13.18 12.18
CA GLN A 238 -5.46 13.78 12.31
C GLN A 238 -6.57 12.88 11.76
N MET A 239 -6.27 12.05 10.75
CA MET A 239 -7.25 11.11 10.19
C MET A 239 -7.56 9.92 11.10
N LEU A 240 -6.72 9.60 12.10
CA LEU A 240 -6.82 8.35 12.84
C LEU A 240 -7.89 8.35 13.93
N PHE A 241 -8.24 9.48 14.50
CA PHE A 241 -9.09 9.54 15.68
C PHE A 241 -10.37 10.34 15.43
N GLY A 242 -11.48 9.83 15.94
CA GLY A 242 -12.78 10.49 15.82
C GLY A 242 -13.33 10.61 14.39
N ASN A 243 -12.74 9.93 13.42
CA ASN A 243 -13.01 10.09 11.99
C ASN A 243 -14.40 9.57 11.59
N LYS A 244 -15.28 10.49 11.18
CA LYS A 244 -16.66 10.15 10.80
C LYS A 244 -16.72 9.36 9.49
N ALA A 245 -15.83 9.67 8.52
CA ALA A 245 -15.80 8.96 7.24
C ALA A 245 -15.42 7.49 7.42
N PHE A 246 -14.43 7.21 8.26
CA PHE A 246 -14.00 5.84 8.53
C PHE A 246 -15.01 5.08 9.43
N LYS A 247 -15.75 5.78 10.29
CA LYS A 247 -16.89 5.17 11.00
C LYS A 247 -17.97 4.72 10.01
N GLU A 248 -18.32 5.56 9.03
CA GLU A 248 -19.27 5.19 7.98
C GLU A 248 -18.74 4.04 7.12
N LEU A 249 -17.45 4.05 6.77
CA LEU A 249 -16.83 2.96 6.03
C LEU A 249 -17.02 1.61 6.73
N PHE A 250 -16.70 1.53 8.02
CA PHE A 250 -16.88 0.29 8.77
C PHE A 250 -18.35 -0.07 8.99
N ARG A 251 -19.22 0.92 9.20
CA ARG A 251 -20.67 0.70 9.24
C ARG A 251 -21.16 0.03 7.95
N ALA A 252 -20.76 0.56 6.81
CA ALA A 252 -21.14 0.03 5.49
C ALA A 252 -20.62 -1.40 5.27
N LEU A 253 -19.36 -1.66 5.63
CA LEU A 253 -18.77 -2.99 5.55
C LEU A 253 -19.51 -3.99 6.44
N GLU A 254 -19.85 -3.64 7.68
CA GLU A 254 -20.60 -4.51 8.58
C GLU A 254 -22.05 -4.77 8.10
N ALA A 255 -22.64 -3.80 7.40
CA ALA A 255 -23.95 -3.93 6.77
C ALA A 255 -23.90 -4.75 5.46
N GLY A 256 -22.71 -5.09 4.94
CA GLY A 256 -22.55 -5.79 3.67
C GLY A 256 -22.93 -4.92 2.46
N GLU A 257 -22.74 -3.60 2.55
CA GLU A 257 -22.99 -2.67 1.45
C GLU A 257 -21.85 -2.72 0.43
N THR A 258 -21.57 -3.92 -0.08
CA THR A 258 -20.52 -4.20 -1.07
C THR A 258 -21.11 -4.74 -2.38
N PRO A 259 -20.47 -4.56 -3.54
CA PRO A 259 -19.15 -3.93 -3.74
C PRO A 259 -19.13 -2.45 -3.36
N ILE A 260 -18.09 -2.04 -2.60
CA ILE A 260 -17.89 -0.65 -2.18
C ILE A 260 -16.67 -0.06 -2.88
N LEU A 261 -16.78 1.19 -3.34
CA LEU A 261 -15.65 2.03 -3.71
C LEU A 261 -15.47 3.13 -2.67
N PHE A 262 -14.27 3.29 -2.16
CA PHE A 262 -13.91 4.49 -1.40
C PHE A 262 -12.75 5.22 -2.11
N HIS A 263 -12.83 6.54 -2.15
CA HIS A 263 -11.87 7.36 -2.88
C HIS A 263 -11.66 8.73 -2.24
N CYS A 264 -10.63 9.41 -2.70
CA CYS A 264 -10.44 10.84 -2.52
C CYS A 264 -10.08 11.48 -3.86
N SER A 265 -9.43 12.63 -3.90
CA SER A 265 -9.07 13.29 -5.17
C SER A 265 -8.07 12.47 -5.99
N ALA A 266 -6.99 11.96 -5.38
CA ALA A 266 -5.93 11.20 -6.06
C ALA A 266 -5.88 9.71 -5.67
N GLY A 267 -6.75 9.25 -4.78
CA GLY A 267 -6.76 7.85 -4.31
C GLY A 267 -5.55 7.45 -3.49
N LYS A 268 -4.78 8.42 -2.93
CA LYS A 268 -3.50 8.13 -2.26
C LYS A 268 -3.56 8.23 -0.73
N ASP A 269 -3.65 9.42 -0.15
CA ASP A 269 -3.49 9.66 1.30
C ASP A 269 -4.72 9.24 2.10
N ARG A 270 -5.86 9.95 1.99
CA ARG A 270 -7.12 9.63 2.69
C ARG A 270 -7.60 8.21 2.36
N THR A 271 -7.56 7.86 1.10
CA THR A 271 -7.88 6.52 0.59
C THR A 271 -6.87 5.48 1.07
N GLY A 272 -5.60 5.85 1.16
CA GLY A 272 -4.54 4.97 1.67
C GLY A 272 -4.77 4.59 3.13
N VAL A 273 -5.06 5.58 3.99
CA VAL A 273 -5.40 5.32 5.40
C VAL A 273 -6.65 4.46 5.53
N ALA A 274 -7.71 4.73 4.76
CA ALA A 274 -8.91 3.89 4.75
C ALA A 274 -8.59 2.43 4.41
N ALA A 275 -7.79 2.18 3.37
CA ALA A 275 -7.35 0.84 2.98
C ALA A 275 -6.52 0.16 4.08
N MET A 276 -5.59 0.89 4.69
CA MET A 276 -4.79 0.40 5.82
C MET A 276 -5.68 -0.08 6.97
N LEU A 277 -6.70 0.71 7.35
CA LEU A 277 -7.61 0.37 8.44
C LEU A 277 -8.47 -0.86 8.11
N ILE A 278 -8.93 -1.00 6.86
CA ILE A 278 -9.65 -2.20 6.42
C ILE A 278 -8.75 -3.44 6.52
N LEU A 279 -7.55 -3.38 5.95
CA LEU A 279 -6.59 -4.50 5.99
C LEU A 279 -6.22 -4.86 7.43
N LEU A 280 -6.02 -3.86 8.31
CA LEU A 280 -5.78 -4.05 9.73
C LEU A 280 -6.94 -4.78 10.42
N ALA A 281 -8.19 -4.40 10.14
CA ALA A 281 -9.38 -5.05 10.69
C ALA A 281 -9.55 -6.49 10.20
N LEU A 282 -9.14 -6.76 8.97
CA LEU A 282 -9.15 -8.10 8.37
C LEU A 282 -7.96 -8.96 8.82
N GLY A 283 -6.99 -8.40 9.54
CA GLY A 283 -5.85 -9.13 10.10
C GLY A 283 -4.69 -9.31 9.15
N ALA A 284 -4.55 -8.42 8.17
CA ALA A 284 -3.35 -8.37 7.35
C ALA A 284 -2.13 -7.97 8.17
N SER A 285 -0.96 -8.45 7.78
CA SER A 285 0.30 -8.08 8.42
C SER A 285 0.68 -6.62 8.09
N ASP A 286 1.55 -6.03 8.91
CA ASP A 286 2.08 -4.68 8.66
C ASP A 286 2.75 -4.58 7.29
N GLU A 287 3.46 -5.62 6.88
CA GLU A 287 4.12 -5.69 5.58
C GLU A 287 3.10 -5.63 4.43
N THR A 288 2.00 -6.38 4.56
CA THR A 288 0.91 -6.36 3.57
C THR A 288 0.26 -4.98 3.49
N ILE A 289 -0.03 -4.38 4.64
CA ILE A 289 -0.61 -3.03 4.74
C ILE A 289 0.31 -1.99 4.11
N CYS A 290 1.60 -2.02 4.45
CA CYS A 290 2.58 -1.12 3.87
C CYS A 290 2.75 -1.34 2.36
N ALA A 291 2.71 -2.60 1.90
CA ALA A 291 2.81 -2.92 0.48
C ALA A 291 1.64 -2.34 -0.33
N ASP A 292 0.38 -2.47 0.14
CA ASP A 292 -0.74 -1.81 -0.53
C ASP A 292 -0.58 -0.29 -0.54
N PHE A 293 -0.13 0.32 0.56
CA PHE A 293 0.04 1.75 0.63
C PHE A 293 1.04 2.27 -0.41
N VAL A 294 2.22 1.67 -0.50
CA VAL A 294 3.27 2.07 -1.45
C VAL A 294 3.00 1.63 -2.88
N GLN A 295 2.10 0.66 -3.11
CA GLN A 295 1.61 0.31 -4.45
C GLN A 295 1.05 1.54 -5.18
N THR A 296 0.63 2.56 -4.45
CA THR A 296 0.26 3.87 -5.00
C THR A 296 1.39 4.47 -5.84
N ASN A 297 2.66 4.34 -5.44
CA ASN A 297 3.79 4.88 -6.19
C ASN A 297 4.03 4.12 -7.49
N VAL A 298 3.74 2.82 -7.52
CA VAL A 298 3.78 2.02 -8.74
C VAL A 298 2.67 2.44 -9.70
N CYS A 299 1.44 2.53 -9.19
CA CYS A 299 0.28 2.90 -10.00
C CYS A 299 0.38 4.34 -10.55
N ARG A 300 1.07 5.24 -9.85
CA ARG A 300 1.22 6.65 -10.20
C ARG A 300 2.63 7.02 -10.68
N LYS A 301 3.37 6.00 -11.12
CA LYS A 301 4.76 6.22 -11.58
C LYS A 301 4.86 7.28 -12.67
N ALA A 302 3.95 7.28 -13.63
CA ALA A 302 3.96 8.24 -14.73
C ALA A 302 3.80 9.69 -14.23
N GLU A 303 2.89 9.92 -13.28
CA GLU A 303 2.68 11.25 -12.70
C GLU A 303 3.87 11.69 -11.85
N ILE A 304 4.47 10.75 -11.12
CA ILE A 304 5.70 11.02 -10.34
C ILE A 304 6.83 11.41 -11.28
N ASP A 305 7.07 10.61 -12.32
CA ASP A 305 8.13 10.86 -13.31
C ASP A 305 7.93 12.19 -14.03
N ALA A 306 6.70 12.50 -14.45
CA ALA A 306 6.37 13.77 -15.10
C ALA A 306 6.62 14.97 -14.18
N LEU A 307 6.26 14.86 -12.91
CA LEU A 307 6.49 15.93 -11.94
C LEU A 307 7.99 16.13 -11.67
N LEU A 308 8.75 15.04 -11.52
CA LEU A 308 10.20 15.10 -11.35
C LEU A 308 10.90 15.71 -12.58
N ALA A 309 10.47 15.34 -13.78
CA ALA A 309 11.00 15.91 -15.02
C ALA A 309 10.70 17.41 -15.14
N GLY A 310 9.48 17.83 -14.76
CA GLY A 310 9.09 19.24 -14.75
C GLY A 310 9.87 20.12 -13.76
N HIS A 311 10.47 19.52 -12.74
CA HIS A 311 11.25 20.20 -11.70
C HIS A 311 12.74 19.79 -11.68
N ALA A 312 13.27 19.27 -12.80
CA ALA A 312 14.63 18.72 -12.88
C ALA A 312 15.70 19.75 -12.49
N GLU A 313 15.58 21.01 -12.94
CA GLU A 313 16.53 22.10 -12.60
C GLU A 313 16.50 22.45 -11.12
N GLU A 314 15.30 22.50 -10.51
CA GLU A 314 15.13 22.79 -9.09
C GLU A 314 15.69 21.66 -8.22
N ILE A 315 15.51 20.41 -8.64
CA ILE A 315 16.08 19.23 -7.99
C ILE A 315 17.60 19.18 -8.15
N ALA A 316 18.13 19.56 -9.31
CA ALA A 316 19.58 19.63 -9.53
C ALA A 316 20.25 20.68 -8.63
N ALA A 317 19.56 21.82 -8.41
CA ALA A 317 20.04 22.87 -7.50
C ALA A 317 19.91 22.49 -6.03
N ASP A 318 18.89 21.72 -5.67
CA ASP A 318 18.63 21.25 -4.30
C ASP A 318 18.03 19.83 -4.31
N PRO A 319 18.87 18.78 -4.22
CA PRO A 319 18.42 17.39 -4.23
C PRO A 319 17.42 17.01 -3.13
N SER A 320 17.40 17.76 -2.00
CA SER A 320 16.45 17.49 -0.90
C SER A 320 14.98 17.70 -1.31
N LYS A 321 14.73 18.52 -2.33
CA LYS A 321 13.39 18.78 -2.87
C LYS A 321 12.78 17.60 -3.62
N ARG A 322 13.60 16.66 -4.10
CA ARG A 322 13.13 15.50 -4.85
C ARG A 322 12.05 14.72 -4.09
N MET A 323 12.27 14.46 -2.79
CA MET A 323 11.31 13.76 -1.94
C MET A 323 9.97 14.47 -1.90
N ARG A 324 9.98 15.80 -1.80
CA ARG A 324 8.77 16.63 -1.80
C ARG A 324 7.95 16.39 -3.08
N PHE A 325 8.59 16.37 -4.24
CA PHE A 325 7.90 16.13 -5.51
C PHE A 325 7.43 14.69 -5.65
N CYS A 326 8.22 13.71 -5.19
CA CYS A 326 7.78 12.32 -5.14
C CYS A 326 6.50 12.15 -4.32
N THR A 327 6.43 12.76 -3.14
CA THR A 327 5.26 12.64 -2.25
C THR A 327 4.07 13.50 -2.68
N GLN A 328 4.30 14.53 -3.48
CA GLN A 328 3.23 15.34 -4.06
C GLN A 328 2.40 14.53 -5.06
N ALA A 329 3.03 13.75 -5.95
CA ALA A 329 2.35 12.89 -6.91
C ALA A 329 2.07 11.48 -6.36
N GLY A 330 2.95 10.94 -5.53
CA GLY A 330 2.87 9.65 -4.86
C GLY A 330 2.62 9.77 -3.36
N VAL A 331 3.08 8.77 -2.60
CA VAL A 331 3.04 8.72 -1.13
C VAL A 331 4.44 8.56 -0.54
N ASP A 332 4.62 9.03 0.70
CA ASP A 332 5.81 8.73 1.49
C ASP A 332 5.71 7.30 2.04
N PRO A 333 6.63 6.38 1.71
CA PRO A 333 6.62 5.02 2.25
C PRO A 333 6.74 4.96 3.77
N GLY A 334 7.34 5.96 4.39
CA GLY A 334 7.41 6.08 5.85
C GLY A 334 6.06 6.37 6.51
N ALA A 335 5.08 6.85 5.75
CA ALA A 335 3.78 7.22 6.31
C ALA A 335 2.98 6.03 6.82
N ALA A 336 3.00 4.88 6.13
CA ALA A 336 2.26 3.71 6.59
C ALA A 336 2.82 3.12 7.90
N PRO A 337 4.13 2.87 8.05
CA PRO A 337 4.70 2.49 9.34
C PRO A 337 4.41 3.49 10.45
N TYR A 338 4.51 4.80 10.15
CA TYR A 338 4.18 5.85 11.11
C TYR A 338 2.73 5.77 11.61
N VAL A 339 1.77 5.59 10.69
CA VAL A 339 0.35 5.43 11.04
C VAL A 339 0.15 4.23 11.97
N LEU A 340 0.75 3.08 11.66
CA LEU A 340 0.66 1.87 12.48
C LEU A 340 1.31 2.07 13.87
N GLN A 341 2.43 2.79 13.92
CA GLN A 341 3.09 3.15 15.17
C GLN A 341 2.20 4.06 16.02
N VAL A 342 1.65 5.14 15.46
CA VAL A 342 0.74 6.07 16.17
C VAL A 342 -0.47 5.35 16.76
N ILE A 343 -1.06 4.41 16.00
CA ILE A 343 -2.17 3.58 16.47
C ILE A 343 -1.77 2.79 17.72
N ARG A 344 -0.62 2.11 17.69
CA ARG A 344 -0.14 1.29 18.83
C ARG A 344 0.25 2.12 20.03
N GLU A 345 0.94 3.23 19.82
CA GLU A 345 1.33 4.13 20.91
C GLU A 345 0.11 4.75 21.61
N ALA A 346 -0.92 5.11 20.86
CA ALA A 346 -2.10 5.75 21.42
C ALA A 346 -3.09 4.77 22.09
N CYS A 347 -3.11 3.51 21.66
CA CYS A 347 -4.13 2.55 22.07
C CYS A 347 -3.59 1.23 22.63
N GLY A 348 -2.26 1.03 22.66
CA GLY A 348 -1.63 -0.21 23.09
C GLY A 348 -1.59 -1.27 22.00
N SER A 349 -2.68 -1.45 21.26
CA SER A 349 -2.76 -2.42 20.16
C SER A 349 -3.67 -1.92 19.01
N ALA A 350 -3.55 -2.56 17.85
CA ALA A 350 -4.44 -2.34 16.72
C ALA A 350 -5.88 -2.75 17.05
N GLU A 351 -6.02 -3.82 17.82
CA GLU A 351 -7.31 -4.35 18.28
C GLU A 351 -8.06 -3.36 19.15
N GLU A 352 -7.38 -2.78 20.12
CA GLU A 352 -7.95 -1.78 21.02
C GLU A 352 -8.31 -0.49 20.28
N TYR A 353 -7.47 -0.08 19.34
CA TYR A 353 -7.76 1.05 18.46
C TYR A 353 -9.04 0.82 17.66
N LEU A 354 -9.17 -0.32 16.97
CA LEU A 354 -10.33 -0.66 16.15
C LEU A 354 -11.62 -0.77 17.01
N ALA A 355 -11.50 -1.31 18.22
CA ALA A 355 -12.61 -1.40 19.16
C ALA A 355 -13.03 -0.01 19.65
N ARG A 356 -12.08 0.85 20.02
CA ARG A 356 -12.34 2.19 20.55
C ARG A 356 -12.91 3.14 19.50
N GLU A 357 -12.27 3.21 18.33
CA GLU A 357 -12.65 4.20 17.32
C GLU A 357 -13.87 3.79 16.50
N TYR A 358 -14.03 2.50 16.21
CA TYR A 358 -15.07 1.98 15.31
C TYR A 358 -16.01 0.97 15.96
N GLY A 359 -15.83 0.67 17.24
CA GLY A 359 -16.63 -0.33 17.95
C GLY A 359 -16.38 -1.77 17.44
N LEU A 360 -15.31 -2.00 16.70
CA LEU A 360 -14.97 -3.31 16.15
C LEU A 360 -14.41 -4.23 17.24
N THR A 361 -15.30 -4.68 18.11
CA THR A 361 -14.98 -5.72 19.12
C THR A 361 -14.41 -6.98 18.46
N PRO A 362 -13.77 -7.90 19.19
CA PRO A 362 -13.29 -9.16 18.62
C PRO A 362 -14.38 -9.93 17.86
N ALA A 363 -15.60 -9.95 18.38
CA ALA A 363 -16.74 -10.63 17.72
C ALA A 363 -17.14 -9.94 16.40
N ARG A 364 -17.17 -8.60 16.37
CA ARG A 364 -17.48 -7.84 15.15
C ARG A 364 -16.37 -7.96 14.10
N ARG A 365 -15.09 -7.95 14.52
CA ARG A 365 -13.97 -8.21 13.61
C ARG A 365 -14.01 -9.62 13.03
N MET A 366 -14.33 -10.63 13.85
CA MET A 366 -14.50 -12.00 13.36
C MET A 366 -15.64 -12.09 12.33
N ARG A 367 -16.74 -11.35 12.53
CA ARG A 367 -17.82 -11.26 11.55
C ARG A 367 -17.34 -10.64 10.23
N LEU A 368 -16.62 -9.52 10.27
CA LEU A 368 -16.03 -8.89 9.07
C LEU A 368 -15.11 -9.86 8.31
N ARG A 369 -14.23 -10.56 9.04
CA ARG A 369 -13.32 -11.56 8.45
C ARG A 369 -14.09 -12.69 7.75
N ARG A 370 -15.18 -13.18 8.33
CA ARG A 370 -16.05 -14.17 7.67
C ARG A 370 -16.73 -13.64 6.41
N MET A 371 -17.05 -12.36 6.36
CA MET A 371 -17.68 -11.73 5.19
C MET A 371 -16.68 -11.48 4.07
N TYR A 372 -15.46 -11.10 4.41
CA TYR A 372 -14.50 -10.55 3.44
C TYR A 372 -13.22 -11.37 3.27
N LEU A 373 -13.04 -12.52 3.93
CA LEU A 373 -11.92 -13.43 3.71
C LEU A 373 -12.39 -14.74 3.08
N GLU A 374 -11.50 -15.31 2.25
CA GLU A 374 -11.67 -16.61 1.58
C GLU A 374 -10.41 -17.46 1.66
#